data_8a9358c0d6f81bf2b00f3c3cf50dfb79
#
_entry.id   8a9358c0d6f81bf2b00f3c3cf50dfb79
#
_cell.length_a   1.000
_cell.length_b   1.000
_cell.length_c   1.000
_cell.angle_alpha   90.00
_cell.angle_beta   90.00
_cell.angle_gamma   90.00
#
_symmetry.space_group_name_H-M   'P 1'
#
loop_
_entity.id
_entity.type
_entity.pdbx_description
1 polymer ?
#
loop_
_entity_poly.entity_id
_entity_poly.type
_entity_poly.pdbx_seq_one_letter_code
_entity_poly.pdbx_strand_id
1 'polypeptide(L)'
;MKNIDTILFDFDGTIMDTNDMIIKSWQYTFEQLRGKKAEESVLLATFGEPLKMTMHHFFGGDADEVEKNVEIYRSYQKEHFLDLIQLFPGVYEMLEELRKKGFRMALVTSRLKPTTYQGLDKFGIEKFFDVIITADDVTKHKPDPQPIDIALKNLESLREQAVMVGDTKQDILCAKNAGVPAVLVNWSAAIPKGTASGEYVPDYCLETPGQLIDLISTINDQRKAETSGEPHEK
;
A
#
# COMPACT_ATOMS: atom_id res chain seq x y z
N MET A 1 18.81 1.17 -19.97
CA MET A 1 17.74 0.51 -19.15
C MET A 1 16.39 0.68 -19.81
N LYS A 2 15.39 -0.19 -19.54
CA LYS A 2 14.02 -0.02 -20.06
C LYS A 2 13.28 1.08 -19.28
N ASN A 3 12.36 1.76 -19.96
CA ASN A 3 11.52 2.76 -19.30
C ASN A 3 10.59 2.11 -18.26
N ILE A 4 10.26 2.84 -17.21
CA ILE A 4 9.15 2.50 -16.32
C ILE A 4 7.84 2.67 -17.09
N ASP A 5 7.05 1.62 -17.17
CA ASP A 5 5.74 1.56 -17.82
C ASP A 5 4.70 0.81 -16.96
N THR A 6 5.10 0.33 -15.78
CA THR A 6 4.31 -0.50 -14.89
C THR A 6 4.33 0.08 -13.47
N ILE A 7 3.16 0.23 -12.86
CA ILE A 7 3.02 0.78 -11.52
C ILE A 7 2.24 -0.20 -10.66
N LEU A 8 2.84 -0.59 -9.54
CA LEU A 8 2.22 -1.44 -8.54
C LEU A 8 1.82 -0.56 -7.36
N PHE A 9 0.56 -0.60 -6.96
CA PHE A 9 0.03 0.21 -5.87
C PHE A 9 -0.36 -0.65 -4.67
N ASP A 10 -0.04 -0.22 -3.47
CA ASP A 10 -0.77 -0.67 -2.30
C ASP A 10 -2.18 -0.03 -2.27
N PHE A 11 -3.06 -0.58 -1.42
CA PHE A 11 -4.45 -0.11 -1.31
C PHE A 11 -4.64 0.81 -0.10
N ASP A 12 -4.48 0.27 1.12
CA ASP A 12 -4.73 0.98 2.37
C ASP A 12 -3.63 2.02 2.63
N GLY A 13 -3.98 3.27 2.86
CA GLY A 13 -3.01 4.36 3.08
C GLY A 13 -2.35 4.88 1.79
N THR A 14 -2.53 4.23 0.65
CA THR A 14 -1.95 4.63 -0.64
C THR A 14 -3.01 5.13 -1.61
N ILE A 15 -3.92 4.26 -2.02
CA ILE A 15 -5.08 4.59 -2.87
C ILE A 15 -6.26 4.99 -1.99
N MET A 16 -6.52 4.24 -0.94
CA MET A 16 -7.67 4.36 -0.07
C MET A 16 -7.26 4.91 1.29
N ASP A 17 -7.88 6.00 1.71
CA ASP A 17 -7.80 6.46 3.10
C ASP A 17 -8.70 5.56 3.95
N THR A 18 -8.05 4.66 4.66
CA THR A 18 -8.67 3.73 5.61
C THR A 18 -8.27 4.04 7.06
N ASN A 19 -7.59 5.16 7.30
CA ASN A 19 -7.06 5.50 8.62
C ASN A 19 -8.17 5.58 9.67
N ASP A 20 -9.26 6.30 9.37
CA ASP A 20 -10.40 6.44 10.28
C ASP A 20 -11.06 5.09 10.59
N MET A 21 -11.19 4.23 9.58
CA MET A 21 -11.72 2.87 9.75
C MET A 21 -10.82 2.03 10.66
N ILE A 22 -9.49 2.06 10.44
CA ILE A 22 -8.53 1.29 11.24
C ILE A 22 -8.56 1.76 12.69
N ILE A 23 -8.51 3.08 12.92
CA ILE A 23 -8.57 3.67 14.26
C ILE A 23 -9.88 3.27 14.97
N LYS A 24 -11.03 3.44 14.32
CA LYS A 24 -12.33 3.10 14.90
C LYS A 24 -12.49 1.61 15.18
N SER A 25 -11.95 0.76 14.32
CA SER A 25 -11.94 -0.70 14.54
C SER A 25 -11.14 -1.07 15.81
N TRP A 26 -9.97 -0.45 15.99
CA TRP A 26 -9.18 -0.63 17.21
C TRP A 26 -9.90 -0.08 18.42
N GLN A 27 -10.49 1.12 18.34
CA GLN A 27 -11.24 1.71 19.45
C GLN A 27 -12.40 0.81 19.90
N TYR A 28 -13.16 0.28 18.93
CA TYR A 28 -14.22 -0.69 19.20
C TYR A 28 -13.67 -1.93 19.91
N THR A 29 -12.58 -2.51 19.40
CA THR A 29 -11.95 -3.69 19.99
C THR A 29 -11.48 -3.43 21.41
N PHE A 30 -10.86 -2.28 21.68
CA PHE A 30 -10.45 -1.89 23.03
C PHE A 30 -11.64 -1.71 23.99
N GLU A 31 -12.72 -1.11 23.52
CA GLU A 31 -13.96 -0.98 24.32
C GLU A 31 -14.54 -2.34 24.67
N GLN A 32 -14.60 -3.28 23.71
CA GLN A 32 -15.12 -4.64 23.94
C GLN A 32 -14.23 -5.44 24.91
N LEU A 33 -12.92 -5.36 24.80
CA LEU A 33 -11.99 -6.19 25.57
C LEU A 33 -11.48 -5.56 26.86
N ARG A 34 -11.44 -4.21 26.94
CA ARG A 34 -10.86 -3.46 28.06
C ARG A 34 -11.84 -2.47 28.71
N GLY A 35 -13.03 -2.29 28.16
CA GLY A 35 -14.03 -1.32 28.64
C GLY A 35 -13.63 0.15 28.49
N LYS A 36 -12.60 0.46 27.71
CA LYS A 36 -12.11 1.83 27.49
C LYS A 36 -11.41 1.94 26.12
N LYS A 37 -11.38 3.15 25.57
CA LYS A 37 -10.64 3.47 24.35
C LYS A 37 -9.12 3.51 24.59
N ALA A 38 -8.36 3.25 23.55
CA ALA A 38 -6.92 3.47 23.53
C ALA A 38 -6.59 4.92 23.13
N GLU A 39 -5.40 5.38 23.49
CA GLU A 39 -4.85 6.63 22.95
C GLU A 39 -4.58 6.48 21.46
N GLU A 40 -5.02 7.44 20.64
CA GLU A 40 -4.91 7.37 19.18
C GLU A 40 -3.45 7.27 18.71
N SER A 41 -2.53 7.97 19.36
CA SER A 41 -1.10 7.91 19.08
C SER A 41 -0.51 6.50 19.21
N VAL A 42 -1.05 5.69 20.14
CA VAL A 42 -0.65 4.29 20.33
C VAL A 42 -1.11 3.44 19.16
N LEU A 43 -2.32 3.72 18.64
CA LEU A 43 -2.88 3.00 17.48
C LEU A 43 -2.13 3.36 16.19
N LEU A 44 -1.86 4.64 15.96
CA LEU A 44 -1.11 5.12 14.80
C LEU A 44 0.29 4.51 14.73
N ALA A 45 0.95 4.30 15.87
CA ALA A 45 2.28 3.69 15.91
C ALA A 45 2.32 2.22 15.41
N THR A 46 1.16 1.56 15.31
CA THR A 46 1.05 0.17 14.83
C THR A 46 0.60 0.04 13.37
N PHE A 47 0.43 1.16 12.67
CA PHE A 47 0.02 1.13 11.28
C PHE A 47 1.05 0.37 10.41
N GLY A 48 0.53 -0.47 9.51
CA GLY A 48 1.35 -1.33 8.67
C GLY A 48 1.83 -2.63 9.34
N GLU A 49 1.59 -2.82 10.64
CA GLU A 49 1.89 -4.10 11.28
C GLU A 49 0.80 -5.15 10.99
N PRO A 50 1.16 -6.44 10.92
CA PRO A 50 0.18 -7.51 10.76
C PRO A 50 -0.84 -7.54 11.91
N LEU A 51 -2.13 -7.55 11.60
CA LEU A 51 -3.23 -7.45 12.56
C LEU A 51 -3.10 -8.42 13.74
N LYS A 52 -2.74 -9.69 13.48
CA LYS A 52 -2.59 -10.69 14.55
C LYS A 52 -1.42 -10.38 15.50
N MET A 53 -0.33 -9.84 14.97
CA MET A 53 0.81 -9.39 15.79
C MET A 53 0.41 -8.24 16.70
N THR A 54 -0.23 -7.24 16.15
CA THR A 54 -0.71 -6.06 16.90
C THR A 54 -1.77 -6.48 17.92
N MET A 55 -2.66 -7.42 17.57
CA MET A 55 -3.66 -7.96 18.48
C MET A 55 -3.02 -8.64 19.70
N HIS A 56 -2.04 -9.51 19.45
CA HIS A 56 -1.26 -10.15 20.52
C HIS A 56 -0.48 -9.12 21.35
N HIS A 57 0.11 -8.13 20.70
CA HIS A 57 0.84 -7.05 21.39
C HIS A 57 -0.06 -6.30 22.39
N PHE A 58 -1.28 -5.94 21.99
CA PHE A 58 -2.20 -5.17 22.84
C PHE A 58 -2.91 -6.01 23.91
N PHE A 59 -3.28 -7.23 23.59
CA PHE A 59 -4.17 -8.00 24.45
C PHE A 59 -3.54 -9.30 25.00
N GLY A 60 -2.40 -9.74 24.43
CA GLY A 60 -1.78 -11.02 24.78
C GLY A 60 -2.59 -12.21 24.26
N GLY A 61 -2.50 -13.34 24.98
CA GLY A 61 -3.28 -14.54 24.72
C GLY A 61 -2.58 -15.56 23.82
N ASP A 62 -3.15 -16.76 23.75
CA ASP A 62 -2.73 -17.79 22.81
C ASP A 62 -3.30 -17.56 21.39
N ALA A 63 -3.02 -18.45 20.46
CA ALA A 63 -3.44 -18.29 19.06
C ALA A 63 -4.97 -18.23 18.90
N ASP A 64 -5.71 -19.00 19.72
CA ASP A 64 -7.17 -19.06 19.65
C ASP A 64 -7.80 -17.79 20.23
N GLU A 65 -7.24 -17.24 21.30
CA GLU A 65 -7.67 -15.97 21.88
C GLU A 65 -7.40 -14.80 20.95
N VAL A 66 -6.20 -14.78 20.32
CA VAL A 66 -5.86 -13.77 19.30
C VAL A 66 -6.86 -13.81 18.13
N GLU A 67 -7.22 -15.01 17.66
CA GLU A 67 -8.18 -15.14 16.55
C GLU A 67 -9.58 -14.63 16.93
N LYS A 68 -10.08 -14.95 18.13
CA LYS A 68 -11.34 -14.40 18.63
C LYS A 68 -11.33 -12.88 18.72
N ASN A 69 -10.22 -12.29 19.17
CA ASN A 69 -10.08 -10.85 19.26
C ASN A 69 -9.99 -10.20 17.85
N VAL A 70 -9.34 -10.87 16.91
CA VAL A 70 -9.31 -10.46 15.48
C VAL A 70 -10.71 -10.46 14.87
N GLU A 71 -11.58 -11.43 15.25
CA GLU A 71 -12.98 -11.45 14.79
C GLU A 71 -13.77 -10.23 15.27
N ILE A 72 -13.55 -9.77 16.52
CA ILE A 72 -14.17 -8.53 17.02
C ILE A 72 -13.77 -7.33 16.15
N TYR A 73 -12.48 -7.16 15.87
CA TYR A 73 -11.96 -6.11 15.02
C TYR A 73 -12.55 -6.17 13.60
N ARG A 74 -12.56 -7.36 13.00
CA ARG A 74 -13.07 -7.58 11.64
C ARG A 74 -14.59 -7.40 11.55
N SER A 75 -15.35 -7.71 12.60
CA SER A 75 -16.79 -7.51 12.62
C SER A 75 -17.14 -6.04 12.46
N TYR A 76 -16.43 -5.16 13.19
CA TYR A 76 -16.60 -3.71 13.06
C TYR A 76 -16.25 -3.22 11.66
N GLN A 77 -15.12 -3.68 11.11
CA GLN A 77 -14.74 -3.33 9.74
C GLN A 77 -15.79 -3.77 8.72
N LYS A 78 -16.30 -5.00 8.83
CA LYS A 78 -17.30 -5.52 7.90
C LYS A 78 -18.57 -4.69 7.89
N GLU A 79 -18.99 -4.18 9.05
CA GLU A 79 -20.21 -3.38 9.19
C GLU A 79 -20.02 -1.94 8.67
N HIS A 80 -18.85 -1.34 8.93
CA HIS A 80 -18.63 0.10 8.71
C HIS A 80 -17.66 0.42 7.56
N PHE A 81 -17.10 -0.57 6.88
CA PHE A 81 -16.05 -0.39 5.87
C PHE A 81 -16.43 0.66 4.84
N LEU A 82 -17.56 0.49 4.19
CA LEU A 82 -17.96 1.40 3.12
C LEU A 82 -18.26 2.82 3.60
N ASP A 83 -18.68 2.99 4.86
CA ASP A 83 -19.00 4.31 5.40
C ASP A 83 -17.75 5.11 5.81
N LEU A 84 -16.67 4.40 6.14
CA LEU A 84 -15.47 4.98 6.74
C LEU A 84 -14.26 5.11 5.79
N ILE A 85 -14.39 4.61 4.54
CA ILE A 85 -13.31 4.72 3.56
C ILE A 85 -13.54 5.86 2.58
N GLN A 86 -12.45 6.48 2.16
CA GLN A 86 -12.42 7.52 1.12
C GLN A 86 -11.20 7.32 0.22
N LEU A 87 -11.23 7.89 -1.00
CA LEU A 87 -10.01 8.05 -1.78
C LEU A 87 -9.21 9.22 -1.21
N PHE A 88 -7.89 9.10 -1.19
CA PHE A 88 -7.08 10.28 -0.96
C PHE A 88 -7.31 11.32 -2.08
N PRO A 89 -7.30 12.63 -1.75
CA PRO A 89 -7.46 13.69 -2.73
C PRO A 89 -6.45 13.57 -3.88
N GLY A 90 -6.92 13.60 -5.12
CA GLY A 90 -6.08 13.52 -6.32
C GLY A 90 -5.75 12.10 -6.78
N VAL A 91 -6.14 11.06 -6.05
CA VAL A 91 -5.86 9.66 -6.44
C VAL A 91 -6.66 9.26 -7.68
N TYR A 92 -7.93 9.63 -7.76
CA TYR A 92 -8.74 9.28 -8.94
C TYR A 92 -8.15 9.87 -10.21
N GLU A 93 -7.81 11.15 -10.17
CA GLU A 93 -7.21 11.89 -11.29
C GLU A 93 -5.86 11.30 -11.68
N MET A 94 -5.03 10.93 -10.72
CA MET A 94 -3.75 10.26 -10.95
C MET A 94 -3.93 8.93 -11.70
N LEU A 95 -4.84 8.07 -11.22
CA LEU A 95 -5.12 6.77 -11.85
C LEU A 95 -5.66 6.94 -13.28
N GLU A 96 -6.58 7.90 -13.48
CA GLU A 96 -7.13 8.21 -14.80
C GLU A 96 -6.04 8.69 -15.78
N GLU A 97 -5.17 9.58 -15.32
CA GLU A 97 -4.09 10.11 -16.16
C GLU A 97 -3.04 9.05 -16.50
N LEU A 98 -2.65 8.20 -15.54
CA LEU A 98 -1.77 7.07 -15.78
C LEU A 98 -2.36 6.11 -16.82
N ARG A 99 -3.66 5.82 -16.73
CA ARG A 99 -4.36 4.98 -17.70
C ARG A 99 -4.37 5.62 -19.10
N LYS A 100 -4.64 6.90 -19.20
CA LYS A 100 -4.58 7.67 -20.47
C LYS A 100 -3.19 7.66 -21.09
N LYS A 101 -2.14 7.64 -20.28
CA LYS A 101 -0.74 7.55 -20.73
C LYS A 101 -0.30 6.12 -21.08
N GLY A 102 -1.15 5.12 -20.89
CA GLY A 102 -0.90 3.72 -21.26
C GLY A 102 -0.07 2.94 -20.26
N PHE A 103 0.05 3.39 -19.01
CA PHE A 103 0.71 2.61 -17.96
C PHE A 103 -0.10 1.36 -17.63
N ARG A 104 0.62 0.25 -17.41
CA ARG A 104 0.08 -0.97 -16.79
C ARG A 104 0.03 -0.77 -15.30
N MET A 105 -1.10 -1.09 -14.68
CA MET A 105 -1.29 -0.88 -13.26
C MET A 105 -1.75 -2.16 -12.57
N ALA A 106 -1.13 -2.47 -11.42
CA ALA A 106 -1.64 -3.50 -10.53
C ALA A 106 -1.87 -2.96 -9.13
N LEU A 107 -2.86 -3.54 -8.46
CA LEU A 107 -3.05 -3.41 -7.04
C LEU A 107 -2.37 -4.59 -6.34
N VAL A 108 -1.58 -4.33 -5.29
CA VAL A 108 -0.84 -5.34 -4.52
C VAL A 108 -1.07 -5.06 -3.04
N THR A 109 -2.07 -5.72 -2.45
CA THR A 109 -2.55 -5.41 -1.09
C THR A 109 -2.50 -6.59 -0.13
N SER A 110 -2.32 -6.31 1.15
CA SER A 110 -2.48 -7.27 2.24
C SER A 110 -3.94 -7.42 2.71
N ARG A 111 -4.88 -6.71 2.08
CA ARG A 111 -6.31 -6.79 2.35
C ARG A 111 -6.93 -8.03 1.71
N LEU A 112 -7.97 -8.58 2.34
CA LEU A 112 -8.75 -9.69 1.80
C LEU A 112 -9.54 -9.27 0.55
N LYS A 113 -9.70 -10.19 -0.38
CA LYS A 113 -10.36 -9.99 -1.67
C LYS A 113 -11.74 -9.35 -1.58
N PRO A 114 -12.67 -9.83 -0.73
CA PRO A 114 -14.02 -9.26 -0.68
C PRO A 114 -14.04 -7.77 -0.35
N THR A 115 -13.27 -7.34 0.64
CA THR A 115 -13.22 -5.93 1.06
C THR A 115 -12.42 -5.06 0.10
N THR A 116 -11.42 -5.62 -0.59
CA THR A 116 -10.71 -4.92 -1.66
C THR A 116 -11.66 -4.55 -2.78
N TYR A 117 -12.42 -5.53 -3.30
CA TYR A 117 -13.35 -5.29 -4.41
C TYR A 117 -14.52 -4.37 -4.01
N GLN A 118 -15.03 -4.47 -2.77
CA GLN A 118 -16.03 -3.52 -2.27
C GLN A 118 -15.53 -2.06 -2.30
N GLY A 119 -14.28 -1.84 -1.89
CA GLY A 119 -13.68 -0.50 -1.95
C GLY A 119 -13.45 -0.01 -3.38
N LEU A 120 -12.96 -0.87 -4.27
CA LEU A 120 -12.76 -0.54 -5.67
C LEU A 120 -14.08 -0.19 -6.37
N ASP A 121 -15.13 -0.98 -6.13
CA ASP A 121 -16.47 -0.79 -6.71
C ASP A 121 -17.12 0.52 -6.21
N LYS A 122 -17.04 0.79 -4.89
CA LYS A 122 -17.57 2.03 -4.30
C LYS A 122 -17.13 3.29 -5.05
N PHE A 123 -15.87 3.34 -5.48
CA PHE A 123 -15.30 4.51 -6.16
C PHE A 123 -15.16 4.33 -7.68
N GLY A 124 -15.57 3.18 -8.23
CA GLY A 124 -15.49 2.89 -9.67
C GLY A 124 -14.06 2.88 -10.20
N ILE A 125 -13.07 2.47 -9.40
CA ILE A 125 -11.64 2.51 -9.74
C ILE A 125 -11.05 1.16 -10.14
N GLU A 126 -11.79 0.06 -10.03
CA GLU A 126 -11.34 -1.28 -10.47
C GLU A 126 -10.86 -1.26 -11.93
N LYS A 127 -11.55 -0.52 -12.78
CA LYS A 127 -11.25 -0.35 -14.22
C LYS A 127 -9.85 0.17 -14.53
N PHE A 128 -9.15 0.74 -13.58
CA PHE A 128 -7.80 1.25 -13.77
C PHE A 128 -6.72 0.18 -13.59
N PHE A 129 -7.04 -0.94 -12.94
CA PHE A 129 -6.08 -1.99 -12.63
C PHE A 129 -6.22 -3.16 -13.62
N ASP A 130 -5.10 -3.52 -14.25
CA ASP A 130 -5.01 -4.69 -15.12
C ASP A 130 -4.91 -5.99 -14.32
N VAL A 131 -4.32 -5.90 -13.10
CA VAL A 131 -4.12 -7.02 -12.17
C VAL A 131 -4.40 -6.56 -10.74
N ILE A 132 -5.06 -7.41 -9.96
CA ILE A 132 -5.31 -7.18 -8.54
C ILE A 132 -4.82 -8.41 -7.77
N ILE A 133 -3.85 -8.22 -6.89
CA ILE A 133 -3.29 -9.22 -5.98
C ILE A 133 -3.68 -8.87 -4.56
N THR A 134 -4.43 -9.75 -3.93
CA THR A 134 -4.95 -9.62 -2.57
C THR A 134 -4.26 -10.60 -1.62
N ALA A 135 -4.56 -10.52 -0.33
CA ALA A 135 -4.05 -11.48 0.65
C ALA A 135 -4.44 -12.94 0.31
N ASP A 136 -5.58 -13.14 -0.36
CA ASP A 136 -6.08 -14.47 -0.72
C ASP A 136 -5.33 -15.09 -1.91
N ASP A 137 -4.59 -14.29 -2.68
CA ASP A 137 -3.90 -14.74 -3.91
C ASP A 137 -2.45 -15.17 -3.65
N VAL A 138 -1.97 -15.07 -2.40
CA VAL A 138 -0.59 -15.32 -2.02
C VAL A 138 -0.49 -16.23 -0.80
N THR A 139 0.62 -16.94 -0.66
CA THR A 139 0.98 -17.73 0.54
C THR A 139 1.97 -17.00 1.44
N LYS A 140 2.69 -16.05 0.88
CA LYS A 140 3.63 -15.18 1.60
C LYS A 140 3.25 -13.73 1.36
N HIS A 141 3.02 -13.01 2.45
CA HIS A 141 2.57 -11.61 2.41
C HIS A 141 3.77 -10.64 2.45
N LYS A 142 3.53 -9.38 2.09
CA LYS A 142 4.50 -8.30 2.29
C LYS A 142 5.09 -8.39 3.71
N PRO A 143 6.41 -8.33 3.89
CA PRO A 143 7.44 -7.88 2.97
C PRO A 143 8.06 -8.95 2.05
N ASP A 144 7.52 -10.17 1.97
CA ASP A 144 7.97 -11.16 0.99
C ASP A 144 7.70 -10.64 -0.44
N PRO A 145 8.58 -10.88 -1.42
CA PRO A 145 8.41 -10.38 -2.79
C PRO A 145 7.30 -11.08 -3.59
N GLN A 146 6.75 -12.19 -3.10
CA GLN A 146 5.78 -13.01 -3.83
C GLN A 146 4.60 -12.23 -4.42
N PRO A 147 3.95 -11.28 -3.70
CA PRO A 147 2.84 -10.52 -4.28
C PRO A 147 3.23 -9.69 -5.50
N ILE A 148 4.40 -9.07 -5.46
CA ILE A 148 4.96 -8.30 -6.59
C ILE A 148 5.33 -9.22 -7.74
N ASP A 149 5.96 -10.36 -7.47
CA ASP A 149 6.36 -11.33 -8.50
C ASP A 149 5.15 -11.87 -9.25
N ILE A 150 4.04 -12.16 -8.54
CA ILE A 150 2.79 -12.61 -9.17
C ILE A 150 2.18 -11.47 -10.01
N ALA A 151 2.15 -10.23 -9.49
CA ALA A 151 1.63 -9.08 -10.22
C ALA A 151 2.41 -8.84 -11.52
N LEU A 152 3.74 -8.82 -11.46
CA LEU A 152 4.60 -8.62 -12.63
C LEU A 152 4.45 -9.74 -13.67
N LYS A 153 4.35 -10.99 -13.21
CA LYS A 153 4.11 -12.14 -14.10
C LYS A 153 2.78 -11.99 -14.84
N ASN A 154 1.72 -11.62 -14.15
CA ASN A 154 0.38 -11.46 -14.74
C ASN A 154 0.30 -10.25 -15.68
N LEU A 155 1.08 -9.20 -15.41
CA LEU A 155 1.21 -8.02 -16.28
C LEU A 155 2.18 -8.25 -17.45
N GLU A 156 2.88 -9.39 -17.51
CA GLU A 156 3.98 -9.63 -18.46
C GLU A 156 5.01 -8.49 -18.42
N SER A 157 5.32 -8.00 -17.22
CA SER A 157 6.24 -6.90 -16.98
C SER A 157 7.53 -7.36 -16.32
N LEU A 158 8.61 -6.61 -16.57
CA LEU A 158 9.91 -6.86 -15.94
C LEU A 158 10.08 -5.97 -14.70
N ARG A 159 10.85 -6.43 -13.72
CA ARG A 159 11.15 -5.68 -12.49
C ARG A 159 11.74 -4.30 -12.77
N GLU A 160 12.63 -4.21 -13.75
CA GLU A 160 13.25 -2.97 -14.20
C GLU A 160 12.27 -1.97 -14.86
N GLN A 161 11.08 -2.42 -15.25
CA GLN A 161 10.03 -1.57 -15.84
C GLN A 161 8.97 -1.14 -14.83
N ALA A 162 9.08 -1.59 -13.58
CA ALA A 162 8.07 -1.36 -12.57
C ALA A 162 8.56 -0.46 -11.44
N VAL A 163 7.60 0.16 -10.73
CA VAL A 163 7.79 0.80 -9.41
C VAL A 163 6.68 0.30 -8.48
N MET A 164 6.99 0.17 -7.18
CA MET A 164 6.00 -0.09 -6.13
C MET A 164 5.73 1.18 -5.35
N VAL A 165 4.47 1.57 -5.28
CA VAL A 165 3.98 2.75 -4.56
C VAL A 165 3.21 2.28 -3.33
N GLY A 166 3.64 2.70 -2.15
CA GLY A 166 3.03 2.29 -0.88
C GLY A 166 3.33 3.26 0.25
N ASP A 167 2.69 3.08 1.39
CA ASP A 167 2.81 3.97 2.54
C ASP A 167 3.45 3.30 3.77
N THR A 168 3.67 1.98 3.72
CA THR A 168 4.19 1.22 4.86
C THR A 168 5.61 0.72 4.67
N LYS A 169 6.26 0.40 5.79
CA LYS A 169 7.54 -0.33 5.81
C LYS A 169 7.47 -1.63 5.01
N GLN A 170 6.35 -2.35 5.08
CA GLN A 170 6.13 -3.62 4.40
C GLN A 170 6.14 -3.46 2.87
N ASP A 171 5.62 -2.34 2.35
CA ASP A 171 5.63 -2.04 0.92
C ASP A 171 7.05 -1.78 0.43
N ILE A 172 7.80 -0.94 1.17
CA ILE A 172 9.17 -0.60 0.83
C ILE A 172 10.06 -1.85 0.85
N LEU A 173 9.96 -2.67 1.89
CA LEU A 173 10.74 -3.91 1.99
C LEU A 173 10.32 -4.94 0.93
N CYS A 174 9.02 -5.06 0.62
CA CYS A 174 8.53 -5.94 -0.43
C CYS A 174 9.10 -5.54 -1.80
N ALA A 175 9.10 -4.23 -2.11
CA ALA A 175 9.69 -3.69 -3.33
C ALA A 175 11.19 -4.00 -3.42
N LYS A 176 11.93 -3.73 -2.37
CA LYS A 176 13.38 -4.02 -2.31
C LYS A 176 13.68 -5.50 -2.46
N ASN A 177 12.94 -6.36 -1.77
CA ASN A 177 13.11 -7.81 -1.86
C ASN A 177 12.75 -8.34 -3.26
N ALA A 178 11.83 -7.67 -3.97
CA ALA A 178 11.51 -7.97 -5.36
C ALA A 178 12.49 -7.33 -6.36
N GLY A 179 13.41 -6.47 -5.94
CA GLY A 179 14.30 -5.72 -6.85
C GLY A 179 13.56 -4.69 -7.70
N VAL A 180 12.52 -4.08 -7.15
CA VAL A 180 11.70 -3.02 -7.77
C VAL A 180 11.89 -1.74 -6.98
N PRO A 181 12.07 -0.56 -7.62
CA PRO A 181 12.14 0.72 -6.91
C PRO A 181 10.92 0.97 -6.02
N ALA A 182 11.19 1.41 -4.78
CA ALA A 182 10.19 1.71 -3.78
C ALA A 182 9.87 3.21 -3.73
N VAL A 183 8.60 3.55 -3.87
CA VAL A 183 8.07 4.92 -3.78
C VAL A 183 7.20 5.00 -2.53
N LEU A 184 7.63 5.80 -1.55
CA LEU A 184 6.86 6.08 -0.35
C LEU A 184 5.91 7.26 -0.58
N VAL A 185 4.66 7.11 -0.19
CA VAL A 185 3.70 8.22 -0.18
C VAL A 185 3.60 8.84 1.22
N ASN A 186 3.66 10.18 1.28
CA ASN A 186 3.64 10.95 2.52
C ASN A 186 2.27 11.57 2.85
N TRP A 187 1.22 11.23 2.12
CA TRP A 187 -0.17 11.64 2.44
C TRP A 187 -0.87 10.67 3.39
N SER A 188 -0.27 9.52 3.67
CA SER A 188 -0.71 8.57 4.71
C SER A 188 -0.08 8.90 6.06
N ALA A 189 -0.70 8.40 7.14
CA ALA A 189 -0.20 8.50 8.50
C ALA A 189 0.75 7.36 8.93
N ALA A 190 0.96 6.33 8.09
CA ALA A 190 1.65 5.10 8.49
C ALA A 190 3.14 5.28 8.80
N ILE A 191 3.84 6.11 8.01
CA ILE A 191 5.24 6.48 8.27
C ILE A 191 5.31 8.01 8.39
N PRO A 192 5.63 8.54 9.57
CA PRO A 192 5.84 9.98 9.72
C PRO A 192 6.95 10.48 8.77
N LYS A 193 6.71 11.61 8.14
CA LYS A 193 7.63 12.20 7.15
C LYS A 193 9.06 12.30 7.70
N GLY A 194 10.01 11.82 6.89
CA GLY A 194 11.44 11.88 7.23
C GLY A 194 11.90 10.87 8.29
N THR A 195 11.04 9.93 8.71
CA THR A 195 11.41 8.91 9.70
C THR A 195 11.78 7.56 9.09
N ALA A 196 11.56 7.36 7.79
CA ALA A 196 12.01 6.15 7.11
C ALA A 196 13.54 6.03 7.22
N SER A 197 14.03 4.90 7.74
CA SER A 197 15.45 4.71 8.06
C SER A 197 15.88 3.24 7.97
N GLY A 198 17.19 3.00 7.94
CA GLY A 198 17.73 1.66 7.89
C GLY A 198 17.34 0.90 6.61
N GLU A 199 16.83 -0.30 6.76
CA GLU A 199 16.52 -1.18 5.63
C GLU A 199 15.30 -0.74 4.80
N TYR A 200 14.43 0.12 5.36
CA TYR A 200 13.21 0.58 4.69
C TYR A 200 13.27 2.04 4.21
N VAL A 201 14.45 2.53 3.90
CA VAL A 201 14.59 3.82 3.18
C VAL A 201 14.05 3.64 1.76
N PRO A 202 13.03 4.40 1.32
CA PRO A 202 12.51 4.32 -0.04
C PRO A 202 13.50 4.92 -1.04
N ASP A 203 13.36 4.55 -2.32
CA ASP A 203 14.14 5.18 -3.39
C ASP A 203 13.60 6.58 -3.71
N TYR A 204 12.29 6.77 -3.56
CA TYR A 204 11.59 8.05 -3.82
C TYR A 204 10.50 8.29 -2.79
N CYS A 205 10.16 9.58 -2.59
CA CYS A 205 9.03 10.00 -1.76
C CYS A 205 8.12 10.95 -2.55
N LEU A 206 6.80 10.85 -2.33
CA LEU A 206 5.79 11.70 -2.93
C LEU A 206 4.94 12.37 -1.84
N GLU A 207 4.66 13.67 -2.01
CA GLU A 207 3.79 14.44 -1.11
C GLU A 207 2.33 14.45 -1.59
N THR A 208 2.11 14.30 -2.88
CA THR A 208 0.78 14.29 -3.49
C THR A 208 0.70 13.26 -4.62
N PRO A 209 -0.49 12.69 -4.91
CA PRO A 209 -0.65 11.73 -5.98
C PRO A 209 -0.21 12.24 -7.36
N GLY A 210 -0.46 13.50 -7.68
CA GLY A 210 -0.10 14.10 -8.97
C GLY A 210 1.41 14.11 -9.27
N GLN A 211 2.27 14.05 -8.25
CA GLN A 211 3.72 14.02 -8.44
C GLN A 211 4.23 12.69 -9.01
N LEU A 212 3.45 11.61 -8.98
CA LEU A 212 3.90 10.31 -9.46
C LEU A 212 4.24 10.32 -10.95
N ILE A 213 3.46 11.01 -11.74
CA ILE A 213 3.65 11.11 -13.20
C ILE A 213 4.97 11.84 -13.54
N ASP A 214 5.23 12.94 -12.85
CA ASP A 214 6.46 13.72 -13.02
C ASP A 214 7.69 12.92 -12.56
N LEU A 215 7.57 12.19 -11.44
CA LEU A 215 8.61 11.30 -10.96
C LEU A 215 8.98 10.25 -12.02
N ILE A 216 7.98 9.55 -12.56
CA ILE A 216 8.21 8.48 -13.57
C ILE A 216 8.83 9.08 -14.83
N SER A 217 8.38 10.27 -15.28
CA SER A 217 8.97 10.96 -16.41
C SER A 217 10.46 11.25 -16.16
N THR A 218 10.78 11.77 -14.98
CA THR A 218 12.17 12.07 -14.57
C THR A 218 13.04 10.79 -14.56
N ILE A 219 12.55 9.68 -13.98
CA ILE A 219 13.27 8.41 -13.98
C ILE A 219 13.52 7.93 -15.42
N ASN A 220 12.51 8.01 -16.27
CA ASN A 220 12.63 7.57 -17.66
C ASN A 220 13.61 8.41 -18.48
N ASP A 221 13.65 9.71 -18.26
CA ASP A 221 14.60 10.61 -18.95
C ASP A 221 16.04 10.39 -18.47
N GLN A 222 16.26 10.18 -17.18
CA GLN A 222 17.57 9.78 -16.64
C GLN A 222 18.07 8.47 -17.28
N ARG A 223 17.20 7.45 -17.39
CA ARG A 223 17.55 6.16 -18.00
C ARG A 223 17.89 6.27 -19.48
N LYS A 224 17.23 7.16 -20.22
CA LYS A 224 17.55 7.43 -21.63
C LYS A 224 18.93 8.09 -21.75
N ALA A 225 19.23 9.08 -20.92
CA ALA A 225 20.53 9.75 -20.90
C ALA A 225 21.68 8.77 -20.64
N GLU A 226 21.53 7.86 -19.67
CA GLU A 226 22.52 6.82 -19.37
C GLU A 226 22.75 5.85 -20.54
N THR A 227 21.69 5.56 -21.31
CA THR A 227 21.81 4.66 -22.49
C THR A 227 22.34 5.34 -23.74
N SER A 228 22.19 6.67 -23.86
CA SER A 228 22.72 7.45 -25.00
C SER A 228 24.19 7.86 -24.83
N GLY A 229 24.80 7.65 -23.65
CA GLY A 229 26.21 7.96 -23.41
C GLY A 229 26.52 9.46 -23.30
N GLU A 230 25.52 10.32 -23.12
CA GLU A 230 25.74 11.76 -22.90
C GLU A 230 26.24 12.00 -21.46
N PRO A 231 27.36 12.75 -21.30
CA PRO A 231 27.86 13.04 -19.95
C PRO A 231 26.91 13.99 -19.23
N HIS A 232 26.57 13.67 -17.99
CA HIS A 232 25.87 14.58 -17.10
C HIS A 232 26.74 15.86 -16.91
N GLU A 233 26.34 16.98 -17.43
CA GLU A 233 26.83 18.27 -16.94
C GLU A 233 26.40 18.44 -15.48
N LYS A 234 27.41 18.60 -14.64
CA LYS A 234 27.27 18.77 -13.18
C LYS A 234 26.80 20.17 -12.82
#